data_2634aca5461d05c305d262d3a69aa8ca
#
_entry.id   2634aca5461d05c305d262d3a69aa8ca
#
_cell.length_a   1.000
_cell.length_b   1.000
_cell.length_c   1.000
_cell.angle_alpha   90.00
_cell.angle_beta   90.00
_cell.angle_gamma   90.00
#
_symmetry.space_group_name_H-M   'P 1'
#
loop_
_entity.id
_entity.type
_entity.pdbx_description
1 polymer ?
#
loop_
_entity_poly.entity_id
_entity_poly.type
_entity_poly.pdbx_seq_one_letter_code
_entity_poly.pdbx_strand_id
1 'polypeptide(L)'
;MLLERLRIPSIVGMIFAGILIGPHGFGVLERDGSFELFGKVGLYYIMFLASLEMNLQDVQRIKGRALTLGLLSFAIPMAIGYAANTMLLGFGVAAATLVAAMYASHTLIAYPIVMRYGLSRLPSVSIAVGGTIVADTLTLLVLAVVGGMFKEHVTGLYWVWLVIKVVLLGALIIYTFPRMGRWFFRRYDESVVQYVFVLCLVFLGAGLMELVGMEGILGAFLVGIVLNRLIPPSSPLMSHIEFVGNALFIPYFLIGVGMLINLGALVEHSGAILAACVMVVVALVSKWSATFVTQKVFRMTRNERRLMFGLTGSRAAATLAVVLVGYKIILPDGSRLLGDDVLNGAMVLILVTCVVSSMITENTSRQMASLSQKGLPTVGDAEEAELHAMVPPKDAPDRILIALRYPEMVCQLVDLSLMLRTPHSVAPPIALNIVLEDEPSARQSGEEQLDLAVKHAAATNIRIQKYQRWSVNVASGISHTIKERDVSDLVLGLHQKARISDSFFGKLSTDLLASVDRQIFILRANIPLNTVQYLHILVPPKSEFEQGFAQWMDRIALIARQLSCGITAYSSDDTLTAMEQYYTQTEKGIPLLCEEYHSWNDLVPLAHQSR
;
A
#
# COMPACT_ATOMS: atom_id res chain seq x y z
N MET A 1 -2.18 11.22 -23.65
CA MET A 1 -1.68 11.43 -25.03
C MET A 1 -1.17 12.85 -25.29
N LEU A 2 -1.98 13.93 -25.24
CA LEU A 2 -1.49 15.31 -25.52
C LEU A 2 -0.49 15.79 -24.44
N LEU A 3 -0.79 15.60 -23.18
CA LEU A 3 0.05 15.96 -22.03
C LEU A 3 1.33 15.11 -21.92
N GLU A 4 1.29 13.85 -22.33
CA GLU A 4 2.46 12.98 -22.39
C GLU A 4 3.49 13.47 -23.42
N ARG A 5 3.02 14.03 -24.56
CA ARG A 5 3.91 14.69 -25.54
C ARG A 5 4.60 15.93 -24.96
N LEU A 6 3.94 16.63 -24.03
CA LEU A 6 4.50 17.78 -23.31
C LEU A 6 5.32 17.39 -22.08
N ARG A 7 5.47 16.08 -21.79
CA ARG A 7 6.13 15.54 -20.58
C ARG A 7 5.51 16.06 -19.27
N ILE A 8 4.22 16.37 -19.29
CA ILE A 8 3.47 16.80 -18.12
C ILE A 8 2.83 15.56 -17.48
N PRO A 9 3.03 15.33 -16.17
CA PRO A 9 2.38 14.21 -15.46
C PRO A 9 0.85 14.26 -15.60
N SER A 10 0.21 13.10 -15.80
CA SER A 10 -1.24 13.00 -15.97
C SER A 10 -2.04 13.62 -14.80
N ILE A 11 -1.48 13.56 -13.59
CA ILE A 11 -2.04 14.18 -12.38
C ILE A 11 -2.13 15.70 -12.52
N VAL A 12 -1.06 16.34 -12.99
CA VAL A 12 -1.05 17.79 -13.25
C VAL A 12 -2.09 18.13 -14.30
N GLY A 13 -2.21 17.28 -15.34
CA GLY A 13 -3.23 17.46 -16.38
C GLY A 13 -4.66 17.41 -15.85
N MET A 14 -4.96 16.52 -14.89
CA MET A 14 -6.27 16.45 -14.25
C MET A 14 -6.56 17.71 -13.42
N ILE A 15 -5.58 18.25 -12.70
CA ILE A 15 -5.73 19.51 -11.97
C ILE A 15 -6.00 20.67 -12.95
N PHE A 16 -5.24 20.76 -14.05
CA PHE A 16 -5.49 21.77 -15.08
C PHE A 16 -6.86 21.60 -15.75
N ALA A 17 -7.29 20.39 -16.02
CA ALA A 17 -8.65 20.15 -16.51
C ALA A 17 -9.70 20.68 -15.52
N GLY A 18 -9.51 20.47 -14.20
CA GLY A 18 -10.36 21.01 -13.16
C GLY A 18 -10.41 22.54 -13.16
N ILE A 19 -9.27 23.23 -13.37
CA ILE A 19 -9.22 24.68 -13.48
C ILE A 19 -10.04 25.16 -14.68
N LEU A 20 -9.89 24.49 -15.84
CA LEU A 20 -10.56 24.89 -17.08
C LEU A 20 -12.06 24.67 -17.04
N ILE A 21 -12.53 23.48 -16.56
CA ILE A 21 -13.95 23.14 -16.56
C ILE A 21 -14.71 23.68 -15.33
N GLY A 22 -13.98 24.08 -14.30
CA GLY A 22 -14.53 24.55 -13.02
C GLY A 22 -15.19 25.95 -13.12
N PRO A 23 -15.78 26.40 -11.98
CA PRO A 23 -16.54 27.65 -11.92
C PRO A 23 -15.71 28.90 -12.21
N HIS A 24 -14.40 28.83 -12.01
CA HIS A 24 -13.46 29.93 -12.25
C HIS A 24 -12.76 29.86 -13.62
N GLY A 25 -13.07 28.83 -14.44
CA GLY A 25 -12.60 28.65 -15.81
C GLY A 25 -13.73 28.90 -16.79
N PHE A 26 -14.07 27.88 -17.59
CA PHE A 26 -15.18 27.96 -18.55
C PHE A 26 -16.58 27.82 -17.91
N GLY A 27 -16.68 27.52 -16.62
CA GLY A 27 -17.96 27.34 -15.92
C GLY A 27 -18.80 26.16 -16.42
N VAL A 28 -18.16 25.13 -16.98
CA VAL A 28 -18.88 23.95 -17.52
C VAL A 28 -19.47 23.09 -16.40
N LEU A 29 -18.75 23.02 -15.29
CA LEU A 29 -19.19 22.28 -14.10
C LEU A 29 -19.16 23.21 -12.89
N GLU A 30 -20.26 23.20 -12.15
CA GLU A 30 -20.32 23.83 -10.84
C GLU A 30 -19.78 22.88 -9.78
N ARG A 31 -19.12 23.43 -8.77
CA ARG A 31 -18.69 22.67 -7.60
C ARG A 31 -19.84 22.59 -6.59
N ASP A 32 -20.77 21.70 -6.86
CA ASP A 32 -21.88 21.41 -5.96
C ASP A 32 -21.47 20.49 -4.79
N GLY A 33 -22.38 20.27 -3.85
CA GLY A 33 -22.15 19.40 -2.69
C GLY A 33 -21.83 17.95 -3.08
N SER A 34 -22.33 17.48 -4.22
CA SER A 34 -22.04 16.13 -4.74
C SER A 34 -20.58 16.02 -5.18
N PHE A 35 -20.08 17.02 -5.91
CA PHE A 35 -18.69 17.05 -6.36
C PHE A 35 -17.72 17.17 -5.19
N GLU A 36 -18.06 17.97 -4.17
CA GLU A 36 -17.28 18.09 -2.96
C GLU A 36 -17.20 16.78 -2.19
N LEU A 37 -18.33 16.06 -2.07
CA LEU A 37 -18.37 14.75 -1.42
C LEU A 37 -17.48 13.73 -2.15
N PHE A 38 -17.59 13.63 -3.48
CA PHE A 38 -16.76 12.71 -4.26
C PHE A 38 -15.27 13.07 -4.21
N GLY A 39 -14.93 14.35 -4.19
CA GLY A 39 -13.55 14.81 -3.99
C GLY A 39 -12.99 14.39 -2.63
N LYS A 40 -13.81 14.49 -1.58
CA LYS A 40 -13.47 14.07 -0.22
C LYS A 40 -13.28 12.55 -0.12
N VAL A 41 -14.19 11.79 -0.74
CA VAL A 41 -14.09 10.34 -0.88
C VAL A 41 -12.81 9.94 -1.61
N GLY A 42 -12.45 10.65 -2.69
CA GLY A 42 -11.20 10.41 -3.42
C GLY A 42 -9.96 10.59 -2.56
N LEU A 43 -9.95 11.58 -1.69
CA LEU A 43 -8.86 11.81 -0.74
C LEU A 43 -8.76 10.67 0.30
N TYR A 44 -9.90 10.19 0.85
CA TYR A 44 -9.91 9.04 1.76
C TYR A 44 -9.40 7.79 1.06
N TYR A 45 -9.79 7.61 -0.20
CA TYR A 45 -9.37 6.46 -0.99
C TYR A 45 -7.87 6.44 -1.26
N ILE A 46 -7.26 7.59 -1.59
CA ILE A 46 -5.80 7.71 -1.76
C ILE A 46 -5.07 7.32 -0.48
N MET A 47 -5.54 7.78 0.67
CA MET A 47 -4.91 7.49 1.96
C MET A 47 -5.09 6.03 2.40
N PHE A 48 -6.27 5.47 2.13
CA PHE A 48 -6.53 4.05 2.32
C PHE A 48 -5.59 3.19 1.46
N LEU A 49 -5.49 3.49 0.17
CA LEU A 49 -4.64 2.77 -0.77
C LEU A 49 -3.15 2.88 -0.39
N ALA A 50 -2.70 4.08 -0.03
CA ALA A 50 -1.33 4.31 0.43
C ALA A 50 -0.97 3.45 1.65
N SER A 51 -1.90 3.34 2.62
CA SER A 51 -1.68 2.53 3.82
C SER A 51 -1.81 1.01 3.56
N LEU A 52 -2.65 0.62 2.60
CA LEU A 52 -2.82 -0.77 2.19
C LEU A 52 -1.58 -1.32 1.48
N GLU A 53 -0.89 -0.50 0.70
CA GLU A 53 0.32 -0.88 -0.02
C GLU A 53 1.59 -0.86 0.82
N MET A 54 1.55 -0.25 2.03
CA MET A 54 2.71 -0.20 2.92
C MET A 54 3.15 -1.59 3.35
N ASN A 55 4.46 -1.84 3.33
CA ASN A 55 5.03 -3.05 3.92
C ASN A 55 5.02 -2.94 5.45
N LEU A 56 4.09 -3.63 6.11
CA LEU A 56 3.95 -3.58 7.58
C LEU A 56 5.16 -4.15 8.33
N GLN A 57 5.92 -5.06 7.71
CA GLN A 57 7.14 -5.60 8.30
C GLN A 57 8.23 -4.53 8.42
N ASP A 58 8.33 -3.65 7.43
CA ASP A 58 9.27 -2.54 7.44
C ASP A 58 8.83 -1.38 8.34
N VAL A 59 7.51 -1.22 8.58
CA VAL A 59 6.98 -0.12 9.41
C VAL A 59 7.61 -0.10 10.80
N GLN A 60 7.84 -1.25 11.43
CA GLN A 60 8.50 -1.29 12.75
C GLN A 60 9.94 -0.78 12.71
N ARG A 61 10.66 -0.98 11.60
CA ARG A 61 12.04 -0.50 11.40
C ARG A 61 12.08 0.98 11.05
N ILE A 62 11.11 1.47 10.27
CA ILE A 62 11.09 2.84 9.77
C ILE A 62 10.31 3.81 10.66
N LYS A 63 9.57 3.36 11.70
CA LYS A 63 8.74 4.21 12.57
C LYS A 63 9.49 5.43 13.14
N GLY A 64 10.74 5.25 13.56
CA GLY A 64 11.56 6.34 14.04
C GLY A 64 11.90 7.34 12.94
N ARG A 65 12.21 6.88 11.72
CA ARG A 65 12.50 7.73 10.56
C ARG A 65 11.25 8.50 10.09
N ALA A 66 10.10 7.84 10.08
CA ALA A 66 8.82 8.47 9.73
C ALA A 66 8.40 9.53 10.76
N LEU A 67 8.54 9.23 12.06
CA LEU A 67 8.29 10.19 13.14
C LEU A 67 9.22 11.40 13.04
N THR A 68 10.52 11.18 12.80
CA THR A 68 11.50 12.26 12.63
C THR A 68 11.18 13.13 11.42
N LEU A 69 10.87 12.52 10.25
CA LEU A 69 10.45 13.29 9.08
C LEU A 69 9.17 14.11 9.38
N GLY A 70 8.19 13.51 10.03
CA GLY A 70 6.94 14.18 10.38
C GLY A 70 7.16 15.37 11.32
N LEU A 71 7.95 15.19 12.38
CA LEU A 71 8.30 16.26 13.31
C LEU A 71 9.10 17.38 12.63
N LEU A 72 10.10 17.05 11.79
CA LEU A 72 10.86 18.03 11.02
C LEU A 72 10.00 18.74 9.97
N SER A 73 9.11 17.98 9.29
CA SER A 73 8.16 18.53 8.33
C SER A 73 7.07 19.41 8.95
N PHE A 74 6.91 19.36 10.26
CA PHE A 74 6.07 20.27 11.03
C PHE A 74 6.90 21.44 11.60
N ALA A 75 7.96 21.14 12.37
CA ALA A 75 8.70 22.15 13.12
C ALA A 75 9.43 23.16 12.22
N ILE A 76 10.08 22.71 11.14
CA ILE A 76 10.84 23.60 10.25
C ILE A 76 9.90 24.57 9.49
N PRO A 77 8.79 24.11 8.84
CA PRO A 77 7.82 25.03 8.25
C PRO A 77 7.15 25.95 9.25
N MET A 78 6.86 25.48 10.48
CA MET A 78 6.33 26.34 11.54
C MET A 78 7.30 27.46 11.89
N ALA A 79 8.58 27.16 12.14
CA ALA A 79 9.58 28.17 12.51
C ALA A 79 9.86 29.16 11.37
N ILE A 80 10.17 28.67 10.16
CA ILE A 80 10.46 29.54 9.00
C ILE A 80 9.21 30.32 8.59
N GLY A 81 8.05 29.65 8.58
CA GLY A 81 6.77 30.25 8.20
C GLY A 81 6.33 31.33 9.17
N TYR A 82 6.43 31.08 10.48
CA TYR A 82 6.11 32.08 11.49
C TYR A 82 6.99 33.33 11.34
N ALA A 83 8.31 33.16 11.22
CA ALA A 83 9.24 34.27 11.04
C ALA A 83 8.95 35.05 9.73
N ALA A 84 8.72 34.34 8.61
CA ALA A 84 8.40 35.00 7.35
C ALA A 84 7.06 35.75 7.39
N ASN A 85 6.03 35.16 7.97
CA ASN A 85 4.70 35.76 8.09
C ASN A 85 4.70 37.02 8.97
N THR A 86 5.48 37.03 10.04
CA THR A 86 5.60 38.20 10.92
C THR A 86 6.48 39.31 10.31
N MET A 87 7.64 38.94 9.69
CA MET A 87 8.60 39.91 9.20
C MET A 87 8.28 40.44 7.80
N LEU A 88 7.75 39.60 6.89
CA LEU A 88 7.51 39.97 5.48
C LEU A 88 6.05 40.35 5.21
N LEU A 89 5.10 39.69 5.89
CA LEU A 89 3.67 39.93 5.67
C LEU A 89 3.03 40.77 6.80
N GLY A 90 3.75 41.02 7.89
CA GLY A 90 3.28 41.85 8.98
C GLY A 90 2.11 41.25 9.80
N PHE A 91 1.91 39.93 9.77
CA PHE A 91 0.79 39.27 10.45
C PHE A 91 0.97 39.26 11.97
N GLY A 92 -0.14 39.43 12.69
CA GLY A 92 -0.19 39.23 14.13
C GLY A 92 0.05 37.76 14.50
N VAL A 93 0.37 37.51 15.77
CA VAL A 93 0.79 36.17 16.28
C VAL A 93 -0.15 35.03 15.86
N ALA A 94 -1.47 35.21 16.02
CA ALA A 94 -2.45 34.17 15.72
C ALA A 94 -2.52 33.89 14.21
N ALA A 95 -2.57 34.91 13.37
CA ALA A 95 -2.59 34.79 11.92
C ALA A 95 -1.27 34.17 11.40
N ALA A 96 -0.12 34.67 11.89
CA ALA A 96 1.20 34.14 11.53
C ALA A 96 1.35 32.67 11.89
N THR A 97 0.88 32.24 13.06
CA THR A 97 0.89 30.86 13.52
C THR A 97 0.01 29.96 12.65
N LEU A 98 -1.21 30.43 12.32
CA LEU A 98 -2.16 29.68 11.51
C LEU A 98 -1.64 29.46 10.09
N VAL A 99 -1.10 30.50 9.45
CA VAL A 99 -0.49 30.41 8.13
C VAL A 99 0.81 29.58 8.16
N ALA A 100 1.60 29.65 9.23
CA ALA A 100 2.76 28.76 9.39
C ALA A 100 2.36 27.29 9.50
N ALA A 101 1.29 26.97 10.23
CA ALA A 101 0.73 25.62 10.31
C ALA A 101 0.26 25.12 8.92
N MET A 102 -0.29 26.00 8.09
CA MET A 102 -0.64 25.69 6.71
C MET A 102 0.60 25.23 5.90
N TYR A 103 1.79 25.79 6.13
CA TYR A 103 3.02 25.33 5.45
C TYR A 103 3.51 23.97 5.97
N ALA A 104 3.14 23.59 7.17
CA ALA A 104 3.51 22.28 7.72
C ALA A 104 2.67 21.13 7.14
N SER A 105 1.36 21.35 6.95
CA SER A 105 0.46 20.38 6.33
C SER A 105 0.83 20.07 4.89
N HIS A 106 0.52 18.86 4.45
CA HIS A 106 0.70 18.44 3.06
C HIS A 106 -0.26 17.30 2.70
N THR A 107 -0.45 17.09 1.40
CA THR A 107 -1.35 16.05 0.88
C THR A 107 -0.58 15.21 -0.13
N LEU A 108 -0.72 13.89 -0.05
CA LEU A 108 -0.02 12.93 -0.92
C LEU A 108 -0.58 12.90 -2.37
N ILE A 109 -0.74 14.07 -3.00
CA ILE A 109 -1.28 14.19 -4.37
C ILE A 109 -0.41 13.44 -5.38
N ALA A 110 0.91 13.44 -5.18
CA ALA A 110 1.86 12.79 -6.07
C ALA A 110 2.00 11.26 -5.81
N TYR A 111 1.31 10.70 -4.81
CA TYR A 111 1.39 9.26 -4.48
C TYR A 111 0.97 8.35 -5.64
N PRO A 112 -0.11 8.62 -6.41
CA PRO A 112 -0.47 7.81 -7.58
C PRO A 112 0.63 7.73 -8.66
N ILE A 113 1.54 8.71 -8.72
CA ILE A 113 2.71 8.64 -9.60
C ILE A 113 3.64 7.51 -9.15
N VAL A 114 3.92 7.46 -7.85
CA VAL A 114 4.79 6.44 -7.25
C VAL A 114 4.22 5.04 -7.45
N MET A 115 2.89 4.88 -7.27
CA MET A 115 2.17 3.63 -7.55
C MET A 115 2.35 3.17 -8.99
N ARG A 116 2.15 4.08 -9.95
CA ARG A 116 2.28 3.78 -11.39
C ARG A 116 3.66 3.25 -11.77
N TYR A 117 4.72 3.68 -11.05
CA TYR A 117 6.09 3.19 -11.25
C TYR A 117 6.44 1.97 -10.40
N GLY A 118 5.50 1.43 -9.59
CA GLY A 118 5.71 0.26 -8.73
C GLY A 118 6.66 0.52 -7.55
N LEU A 119 6.80 1.78 -7.12
CA LEU A 119 7.74 2.21 -6.08
C LEU A 119 7.09 2.41 -4.71
N SER A 120 5.82 2.09 -4.54
CA SER A 120 5.03 2.28 -3.30
C SER A 120 5.63 1.58 -2.08
N ARG A 121 6.35 0.48 -2.29
CA ARG A 121 6.99 -0.30 -1.21
C ARG A 121 8.36 0.20 -0.78
N LEU A 122 8.91 1.23 -1.43
CA LEU A 122 10.21 1.77 -1.03
C LEU A 122 10.16 2.35 0.39
N PRO A 123 11.20 2.13 1.22
CA PRO A 123 11.27 2.68 2.57
C PRO A 123 11.08 4.21 2.60
N SER A 124 11.62 4.94 1.64
CA SER A 124 11.47 6.40 1.52
C SER A 124 10.03 6.84 1.29
N VAL A 125 9.23 6.05 0.57
CA VAL A 125 7.79 6.28 0.34
C VAL A 125 7.01 6.05 1.64
N SER A 126 7.25 4.92 2.30
CA SER A 126 6.62 4.59 3.59
C SER A 126 6.96 5.62 4.67
N ILE A 127 8.21 6.12 4.70
CA ILE A 127 8.64 7.21 5.60
C ILE A 127 7.87 8.50 5.29
N ALA A 128 7.70 8.86 4.00
CA ALA A 128 6.95 10.04 3.60
C ALA A 128 5.47 9.93 4.00
N VAL A 129 4.82 8.79 3.73
CA VAL A 129 3.41 8.53 4.08
C VAL A 129 3.22 8.59 5.61
N GLY A 130 4.05 7.89 6.38
CA GLY A 130 4.00 7.92 7.84
C GLY A 130 4.29 9.31 8.41
N GLY A 131 5.25 10.04 7.85
CA GLY A 131 5.59 11.40 8.22
C GLY A 131 4.45 12.40 7.97
N THR A 132 3.67 12.19 6.88
CA THR A 132 2.48 12.99 6.56
C THR A 132 1.48 12.99 7.71
N ILE A 133 1.16 11.81 8.24
CA ILE A 133 0.19 11.68 9.32
C ILE A 133 0.60 12.45 10.56
N VAL A 134 1.89 12.36 10.94
CA VAL A 134 2.41 13.08 12.10
C VAL A 134 2.32 14.59 11.88
N ALA A 135 2.77 15.08 10.71
CA ALA A 135 2.75 16.52 10.41
C ALA A 135 1.32 17.07 10.34
N ASP A 136 0.39 16.34 9.69
CA ASP A 136 -1.01 16.78 9.57
C ASP A 136 -1.72 16.76 10.92
N THR A 137 -1.51 15.73 11.74
CA THR A 137 -2.05 15.67 13.10
C THR A 137 -1.60 16.88 13.95
N LEU A 138 -0.32 17.24 13.88
CA LEU A 138 0.21 18.41 14.58
C LEU A 138 -0.35 19.73 14.01
N THR A 139 -0.51 19.82 12.69
CA THR A 139 -1.12 20.98 12.03
C THR A 139 -2.56 21.18 12.46
N LEU A 140 -3.35 20.12 12.53
CA LEU A 140 -4.73 20.16 13.00
C LEU A 140 -4.81 20.53 14.48
N LEU A 141 -3.86 20.09 15.29
CA LEU A 141 -3.76 20.51 16.68
C LEU A 141 -3.55 22.03 16.77
N VAL A 142 -2.64 22.61 15.97
CA VAL A 142 -2.44 24.07 15.92
C VAL A 142 -3.72 24.78 15.45
N LEU A 143 -4.37 24.28 14.40
CA LEU A 143 -5.63 24.82 13.89
C LEU A 143 -6.70 24.83 14.98
N ALA A 144 -6.82 23.74 15.72
CA ALA A 144 -7.78 23.62 16.80
C ALA A 144 -7.44 24.58 17.96
N VAL A 145 -6.15 24.71 18.35
CA VAL A 145 -5.71 25.66 19.38
C VAL A 145 -6.02 27.10 18.96
N VAL A 146 -5.59 27.53 17.78
CA VAL A 146 -5.83 28.88 17.29
C VAL A 146 -7.32 29.15 17.12
N GLY A 147 -8.06 28.21 16.48
CA GLY A 147 -9.51 28.34 16.33
C GLY A 147 -10.26 28.34 17.68
N GLY A 148 -9.75 27.63 18.67
CA GLY A 148 -10.30 27.60 20.04
C GLY A 148 -10.06 28.89 20.81
N MET A 149 -8.95 29.59 20.57
CA MET A 149 -8.65 30.89 21.26
C MET A 149 -9.71 31.96 20.95
N PHE A 150 -10.43 31.85 19.85
CA PHE A 150 -11.48 32.77 19.43
C PHE A 150 -12.91 32.26 19.71
N LYS A 151 -13.07 31.10 20.37
CA LYS A 151 -14.35 30.54 20.83
C LYS A 151 -14.45 30.71 22.35
N GLU A 152 -15.55 31.24 22.82
CA GLU A 152 -15.74 31.69 24.23
C GLU A 152 -15.65 30.61 25.33
N HIS A 153 -15.52 29.29 25.02
CA HIS A 153 -15.59 28.21 26.03
C HIS A 153 -14.70 26.98 25.77
N VAL A 154 -13.45 27.16 25.36
CA VAL A 154 -12.53 26.00 25.25
C VAL A 154 -11.67 25.91 26.52
N THR A 155 -12.04 24.99 27.43
CA THR A 155 -11.25 24.66 28.62
C THR A 155 -10.11 23.68 28.26
N GLY A 156 -9.00 23.68 29.02
CA GLY A 156 -7.90 22.73 28.85
C GLY A 156 -8.35 21.25 28.87
N LEU A 157 -9.48 20.99 29.56
CA LEU A 157 -10.11 19.66 29.62
C LEU A 157 -10.63 19.16 28.25
N TYR A 158 -11.02 20.07 27.34
CA TYR A 158 -11.45 19.71 25.97
C TYR A 158 -10.35 18.99 25.19
N TRP A 159 -9.09 19.43 25.31
CA TRP A 159 -7.94 18.81 24.63
C TRP A 159 -7.63 17.41 25.13
N VAL A 160 -7.72 17.23 26.45
CA VAL A 160 -7.56 15.91 27.07
C VAL A 160 -8.65 14.96 26.56
N TRP A 161 -9.90 15.41 26.53
CA TRP A 161 -11.01 14.64 26.00
C TRP A 161 -10.88 14.32 24.50
N LEU A 162 -10.39 15.27 23.71
CA LEU A 162 -10.14 15.05 22.27
C LEU A 162 -9.10 13.93 22.06
N VAL A 163 -7.96 14.00 22.76
CA VAL A 163 -6.91 12.97 22.69
C VAL A 163 -7.45 11.61 23.15
N ILE A 164 -8.17 11.56 24.26
CA ILE A 164 -8.78 10.32 24.77
C ILE A 164 -9.73 9.72 23.73
N LYS A 165 -10.62 10.51 23.14
CA LYS A 165 -11.57 10.04 22.11
C LYS A 165 -10.85 9.50 20.88
N VAL A 166 -9.81 10.19 20.38
CA VAL A 166 -9.02 9.75 19.22
C VAL A 166 -8.30 8.43 19.51
N VAL A 167 -7.67 8.31 20.68
CA VAL A 167 -6.98 7.08 21.09
C VAL A 167 -7.97 5.93 21.26
N LEU A 168 -9.11 6.18 21.89
CA LEU A 168 -10.15 5.17 22.11
C LEU A 168 -10.75 4.68 20.81
N LEU A 169 -11.04 5.60 19.88
CA LEU A 169 -11.59 5.28 18.58
C LEU A 169 -10.56 4.58 17.69
N GLY A 170 -9.30 5.03 17.71
CA GLY A 170 -8.20 4.33 17.02
C GLY A 170 -8.04 2.90 17.53
N ALA A 171 -8.06 2.71 18.85
CA ALA A 171 -8.01 1.38 19.46
C ALA A 171 -9.24 0.53 19.07
N LEU A 172 -10.43 1.12 19.01
CA LEU A 172 -11.65 0.46 18.54
C LEU A 172 -11.48 -0.04 17.10
N ILE A 173 -11.03 0.81 16.17
CA ILE A 173 -10.79 0.44 14.77
C ILE A 173 -9.76 -0.68 14.68
N ILE A 174 -8.62 -0.55 15.36
CA ILE A 174 -7.53 -1.55 15.34
C ILE A 174 -7.99 -2.90 15.89
N TYR A 175 -8.89 -2.92 16.86
CA TYR A 175 -9.36 -4.15 17.47
C TYR A 175 -10.54 -4.80 16.72
N THR A 176 -11.54 -4.01 16.29
CA THR A 176 -12.80 -4.53 15.73
C THR A 176 -12.72 -4.82 14.24
N PHE A 177 -12.13 -3.92 13.43
CA PHE A 177 -12.17 -4.03 11.98
C PHE A 177 -11.42 -5.26 11.43
N PRO A 178 -10.25 -5.69 11.96
CA PRO A 178 -9.63 -6.94 11.51
C PRO A 178 -10.49 -8.16 11.82
N ARG A 179 -11.21 -8.15 12.94
CA ARG A 179 -12.11 -9.26 13.31
C ARG A 179 -13.31 -9.32 12.40
N MET A 180 -13.92 -8.16 12.11
CA MET A 180 -15.02 -8.04 11.15
C MET A 180 -14.55 -8.47 9.75
N GLY A 181 -13.39 -7.99 9.29
CA GLY A 181 -12.82 -8.35 8.00
C GLY A 181 -12.58 -9.87 7.88
N ARG A 182 -11.94 -10.47 8.86
CA ARG A 182 -11.72 -11.94 8.87
C ARG A 182 -13.03 -12.73 8.88
N TRP A 183 -13.98 -12.33 9.69
CA TRP A 183 -15.29 -12.99 9.73
C TRP A 183 -15.99 -12.91 8.38
N PHE A 184 -15.97 -11.73 7.74
CA PHE A 184 -16.62 -11.50 6.46
C PHE A 184 -15.93 -12.26 5.33
N PHE A 185 -14.59 -12.20 5.22
CA PHE A 185 -13.83 -12.88 4.16
C PHE A 185 -13.86 -14.42 4.27
N ARG A 186 -14.08 -14.95 5.47
CA ARG A 186 -14.34 -16.39 5.65
C ARG A 186 -15.72 -16.83 5.17
N ARG A 187 -16.67 -15.91 5.12
CA ARG A 187 -18.08 -16.21 4.79
C ARG A 187 -18.39 -15.94 3.31
N TYR A 188 -17.74 -14.96 2.69
CA TYR A 188 -18.01 -14.49 1.34
C TYR A 188 -16.73 -14.45 0.53
N ASP A 189 -16.64 -15.29 -0.53
CA ASP A 189 -15.46 -15.40 -1.40
C ASP A 189 -15.54 -14.51 -2.64
N GLU A 190 -16.69 -13.90 -2.92
CA GLU A 190 -16.88 -13.04 -4.09
C GLU A 190 -16.15 -11.71 -3.92
N SER A 191 -15.21 -11.41 -4.82
CA SER A 191 -14.32 -10.24 -4.72
C SER A 191 -15.05 -8.90 -4.80
N VAL A 192 -16.18 -8.82 -5.52
CA VAL A 192 -17.01 -7.60 -5.60
C VAL A 192 -17.70 -7.34 -4.25
N VAL A 193 -18.25 -8.37 -3.62
CA VAL A 193 -18.89 -8.27 -2.31
C VAL A 193 -17.85 -7.89 -1.23
N GLN A 194 -16.66 -8.48 -1.30
CA GLN A 194 -15.54 -8.11 -0.43
C GLN A 194 -15.11 -6.66 -0.64
N TYR A 195 -15.06 -6.19 -1.89
CA TYR A 195 -14.74 -4.80 -2.21
C TYR A 195 -15.74 -3.81 -1.59
N VAL A 196 -17.04 -4.05 -1.76
CA VAL A 196 -18.09 -3.19 -1.18
C VAL A 196 -17.99 -3.16 0.35
N PHE A 197 -17.74 -4.30 0.98
CA PHE A 197 -17.54 -4.38 2.43
C PHE A 197 -16.32 -3.58 2.89
N VAL A 198 -15.19 -3.69 2.20
CA VAL A 198 -13.97 -2.89 2.49
C VAL A 198 -14.26 -1.41 2.36
N LEU A 199 -14.96 -1.00 1.29
CA LEU A 199 -15.35 0.40 1.08
C LEU A 199 -16.24 0.93 2.22
N CYS A 200 -17.19 0.13 2.69
CA CYS A 200 -18.01 0.46 3.86
C CYS A 200 -17.14 0.67 5.11
N LEU A 201 -16.14 -0.18 5.35
CA LEU A 201 -15.23 -0.01 6.49
C LEU A 201 -14.39 1.26 6.37
N VAL A 202 -13.91 1.61 5.16
CA VAL A 202 -13.14 2.84 4.92
C VAL A 202 -13.98 4.07 5.26
N PHE A 203 -15.21 4.13 4.77
CA PHE A 203 -16.10 5.27 5.05
C PHE A 203 -16.56 5.30 6.50
N LEU A 204 -16.80 4.14 7.11
CA LEU A 204 -17.12 4.06 8.53
C LEU A 204 -15.94 4.57 9.38
N GLY A 205 -14.71 4.15 9.10
CA GLY A 205 -13.51 4.61 9.79
C GLY A 205 -13.27 6.10 9.62
N ALA A 206 -13.46 6.63 8.40
CA ALA A 206 -13.36 8.06 8.11
C ALA A 206 -14.44 8.85 8.86
N GLY A 207 -15.70 8.42 8.79
CA GLY A 207 -16.83 9.08 9.47
C GLY A 207 -16.70 9.05 10.99
N LEU A 208 -16.21 7.95 11.57
CA LEU A 208 -15.95 7.88 13.01
C LEU A 208 -14.90 8.89 13.47
N MET A 209 -13.83 9.11 12.69
CA MET A 209 -12.83 10.14 13.00
C MET A 209 -13.41 11.55 12.87
N GLU A 210 -14.24 11.81 11.86
CA GLU A 210 -14.92 13.11 11.72
C GLU A 210 -15.87 13.42 12.89
N LEU A 211 -16.60 12.44 13.39
CA LEU A 211 -17.47 12.60 14.57
C LEU A 211 -16.72 13.03 15.82
N VAL A 212 -15.44 12.71 15.93
CA VAL A 212 -14.58 13.11 17.05
C VAL A 212 -13.95 14.49 16.81
N GLY A 213 -14.12 15.07 15.62
CA GLY A 213 -13.56 16.37 15.26
C GLY A 213 -12.17 16.28 14.62
N MET A 214 -11.74 15.08 14.21
CA MET A 214 -10.52 14.85 13.44
C MET A 214 -10.84 14.71 11.94
N GLU A 215 -9.82 14.83 11.10
CA GLU A 215 -10.03 14.56 9.66
C GLU A 215 -10.27 13.08 9.38
N GLY A 216 -11.25 12.79 8.53
CA GLY A 216 -11.59 11.43 8.11
C GLY A 216 -10.44 10.69 7.38
N ILE A 217 -9.48 11.43 6.85
CA ILE A 217 -8.22 10.92 6.26
C ILE A 217 -7.50 9.96 7.22
N LEU A 218 -7.41 10.34 8.50
CA LEU A 218 -6.77 9.51 9.54
C LEU A 218 -7.51 8.18 9.72
N GLY A 219 -8.86 8.22 9.69
CA GLY A 219 -9.68 7.02 9.78
C GLY A 219 -9.49 6.09 8.59
N ALA A 220 -9.53 6.61 7.38
CA ALA A 220 -9.29 5.85 6.15
C ALA A 220 -7.89 5.20 6.14
N PHE A 221 -6.87 5.93 6.59
CA PHE A 221 -5.51 5.42 6.72
C PHE A 221 -5.40 4.29 7.74
N LEU A 222 -5.98 4.45 8.93
CA LEU A 222 -5.99 3.40 9.96
C LEU A 222 -6.68 2.12 9.46
N VAL A 223 -7.80 2.27 8.75
CA VAL A 223 -8.49 1.12 8.15
C VAL A 223 -7.61 0.40 7.14
N GLY A 224 -6.86 1.13 6.30
CA GLY A 224 -5.94 0.52 5.35
C GLY A 224 -4.80 -0.26 6.04
N ILE A 225 -4.18 0.30 7.09
CA ILE A 225 -3.17 -0.43 7.88
C ILE A 225 -3.75 -1.73 8.47
N VAL A 226 -4.96 -1.64 9.02
CA VAL A 226 -5.61 -2.75 9.73
C VAL A 226 -6.04 -3.87 8.77
N LEU A 227 -6.49 -3.51 7.56
CA LEU A 227 -6.89 -4.45 6.52
C LEU A 227 -5.73 -4.94 5.64
N ASN A 228 -4.56 -4.31 5.71
CA ASN A 228 -3.40 -4.63 4.90
C ASN A 228 -3.05 -6.14 4.93
N ARG A 229 -3.10 -6.77 6.10
CA ARG A 229 -2.85 -8.22 6.24
C ARG A 229 -3.92 -9.10 5.63
N LEU A 230 -5.13 -8.58 5.43
CA LEU A 230 -6.27 -9.32 4.89
C LEU A 230 -6.41 -9.18 3.37
N ILE A 231 -5.70 -8.23 2.78
CA ILE A 231 -5.77 -7.90 1.35
C ILE A 231 -4.36 -8.02 0.76
N PRO A 232 -3.93 -9.25 0.39
CA PRO A 232 -2.62 -9.44 -0.22
C PRO A 232 -2.51 -8.66 -1.53
N PRO A 233 -1.31 -8.11 -1.85
CA PRO A 233 -1.08 -7.35 -3.07
C PRO A 233 -1.37 -8.11 -4.37
N SER A 234 -1.24 -9.43 -4.35
CA SER A 234 -1.53 -10.32 -5.49
C SER A 234 -2.99 -10.78 -5.55
N SER A 235 -3.88 -10.28 -4.67
CA SER A 235 -5.28 -10.72 -4.63
C SER A 235 -6.15 -10.01 -5.67
N PRO A 236 -7.21 -10.68 -6.19
CA PRO A 236 -8.21 -10.04 -7.06
C PRO A 236 -8.86 -8.82 -6.41
N LEU A 237 -9.07 -8.86 -5.09
CA LEU A 237 -9.63 -7.75 -4.34
C LEU A 237 -8.74 -6.50 -4.42
N MET A 238 -7.41 -6.66 -4.27
CA MET A 238 -6.46 -5.55 -4.40
C MET A 238 -6.53 -4.91 -5.79
N SER A 239 -6.59 -5.73 -6.85
CA SER A 239 -6.72 -5.23 -8.22
C SER A 239 -8.01 -4.42 -8.44
N HIS A 240 -9.14 -4.85 -7.86
CA HIS A 240 -10.38 -4.07 -7.90
C HIS A 240 -10.25 -2.73 -7.16
N ILE A 241 -9.63 -2.75 -5.98
CA ILE A 241 -9.38 -1.53 -5.20
C ILE A 241 -8.52 -0.55 -6.00
N GLU A 242 -7.40 -1.00 -6.56
CA GLU A 242 -6.51 -0.18 -7.39
C GLU A 242 -7.23 0.35 -8.64
N PHE A 243 -7.98 -0.50 -9.33
CA PHE A 243 -8.69 -0.10 -10.55
C PHE A 243 -9.71 1.00 -10.28
N VAL A 244 -10.59 0.83 -9.29
CA VAL A 244 -11.63 1.82 -8.97
C VAL A 244 -11.01 3.11 -8.43
N GLY A 245 -9.96 3.00 -7.62
CA GLY A 245 -9.20 4.14 -7.14
C GLY A 245 -8.65 4.98 -8.28
N ASN A 246 -7.92 4.35 -9.20
CA ASN A 246 -7.27 5.02 -10.32
C ASN A 246 -8.24 5.49 -11.41
N ALA A 247 -9.34 4.78 -11.64
CA ALA A 247 -10.29 5.09 -12.69
C ALA A 247 -11.35 6.14 -12.28
N LEU A 248 -11.71 6.20 -10.99
CA LEU A 248 -12.82 7.01 -10.53
C LEU A 248 -12.42 8.01 -9.43
N PHE A 249 -12.03 7.53 -8.26
CA PHE A 249 -11.91 8.37 -7.07
C PHE A 249 -10.74 9.35 -7.13
N ILE A 250 -9.58 8.91 -7.60
CA ILE A 250 -8.38 9.77 -7.73
C ILE A 250 -8.59 10.88 -8.76
N PRO A 251 -9.10 10.62 -9.98
CA PRO A 251 -9.43 11.68 -10.94
C PRO A 251 -10.44 12.69 -10.40
N TYR A 252 -11.52 12.25 -9.74
CA TYR A 252 -12.49 13.15 -9.13
C TYR A 252 -11.85 14.10 -8.12
N PHE A 253 -11.00 13.57 -7.24
CA PHE A 253 -10.26 14.37 -6.26
C PHE A 253 -9.35 15.41 -6.93
N LEU A 254 -8.57 15.00 -7.93
CA LEU A 254 -7.61 15.88 -8.60
C LEU A 254 -8.30 16.99 -9.41
N ILE A 255 -9.38 16.66 -10.13
CA ILE A 255 -10.21 17.63 -10.81
C ILE A 255 -10.85 18.58 -9.79
N GLY A 256 -11.39 18.06 -8.69
CA GLY A 256 -11.97 18.86 -7.62
C GLY A 256 -10.99 19.84 -6.97
N VAL A 257 -9.73 19.44 -6.81
CA VAL A 257 -8.66 20.35 -6.38
C VAL A 257 -8.42 21.45 -7.41
N GLY A 258 -8.42 21.12 -8.70
CA GLY A 258 -8.31 22.10 -9.78
C GLY A 258 -9.45 23.13 -9.79
N MET A 259 -10.68 22.69 -9.59
CA MET A 259 -11.85 23.57 -9.56
C MET A 259 -11.85 24.62 -8.44
N LEU A 260 -11.05 24.41 -7.38
CA LEU A 260 -10.88 25.38 -6.29
C LEU A 260 -10.04 26.60 -6.69
N ILE A 261 -9.25 26.49 -7.76
CA ILE A 261 -8.24 27.46 -8.10
C ILE A 261 -8.86 28.58 -8.95
N ASN A 262 -8.88 29.81 -8.40
CA ASN A 262 -9.33 31.00 -9.09
C ASN A 262 -8.13 31.80 -9.61
N LEU A 263 -7.83 31.66 -10.90
CA LEU A 263 -6.73 32.42 -11.53
C LEU A 263 -7.09 33.90 -11.76
N GLY A 264 -8.36 34.26 -11.87
CA GLY A 264 -8.82 35.64 -12.07
C GLY A 264 -8.56 36.52 -10.85
N ALA A 265 -8.78 35.98 -9.66
CA ALA A 265 -8.57 36.70 -8.39
C ALA A 265 -7.10 37.14 -8.15
N LEU A 266 -6.14 36.52 -8.87
CA LEU A 266 -4.72 36.88 -8.79
C LEU A 266 -4.38 38.18 -9.52
N VAL A 267 -5.13 38.49 -10.56
CA VAL A 267 -4.82 39.67 -11.41
C VAL A 267 -5.37 40.95 -10.84
N GLU A 268 -6.40 40.85 -9.98
CA GLU A 268 -7.13 41.99 -9.45
C GLU A 268 -6.45 42.71 -8.27
N HIS A 269 -5.57 42.05 -7.51
CA HIS A 269 -4.96 42.61 -6.28
C HIS A 269 -3.45 42.44 -6.25
N SER A 270 -2.67 43.51 -6.30
CA SER A 270 -1.19 43.49 -6.24
C SER A 270 -0.64 42.91 -4.91
N GLY A 271 -1.36 43.08 -3.80
CA GLY A 271 -1.01 42.50 -2.49
C GLY A 271 -1.07 40.96 -2.47
N ALA A 272 -2.03 40.39 -3.18
CA ALA A 272 -2.21 38.94 -3.31
C ALA A 272 -1.01 38.25 -4.00
N ILE A 273 -0.39 38.92 -4.98
CA ILE A 273 0.79 38.38 -5.70
C ILE A 273 2.00 38.31 -4.75
N LEU A 274 2.24 39.35 -3.94
CA LEU A 274 3.34 39.35 -2.98
C LEU A 274 3.14 38.26 -1.93
N ALA A 275 1.94 38.18 -1.34
CA ALA A 275 1.58 37.14 -0.39
C ALA A 275 1.77 35.74 -0.99
N ALA A 276 1.28 35.52 -2.22
CA ALA A 276 1.44 34.26 -2.92
C ALA A 276 2.90 33.87 -3.14
N CYS A 277 3.74 34.81 -3.61
CA CYS A 277 5.17 34.56 -3.82
C CYS A 277 5.89 34.20 -2.52
N VAL A 278 5.65 34.95 -1.43
CA VAL A 278 6.24 34.67 -0.11
C VAL A 278 5.78 33.29 0.36
N MET A 279 4.49 32.99 0.30
CA MET A 279 3.91 31.75 0.75
C MET A 279 4.47 30.54 -0.03
N VAL A 280 4.61 30.64 -1.36
CA VAL A 280 5.17 29.57 -2.20
C VAL A 280 6.63 29.31 -1.88
N VAL A 281 7.44 30.38 -1.80
CA VAL A 281 8.88 30.26 -1.52
C VAL A 281 9.10 29.66 -0.14
N VAL A 282 8.42 30.19 0.89
CA VAL A 282 8.51 29.68 2.27
C VAL A 282 8.12 28.23 2.34
N ALA A 283 7.02 27.84 1.70
CA ALA A 283 6.53 26.49 1.70
C ALA A 283 7.51 25.50 1.05
N LEU A 284 8.05 25.83 -0.10
CA LEU A 284 9.00 24.96 -0.83
C LEU A 284 10.34 24.87 -0.11
N VAL A 285 10.90 26.01 0.34
CA VAL A 285 12.19 26.07 1.04
C VAL A 285 12.11 25.31 2.37
N SER A 286 11.06 25.52 3.15
CA SER A 286 10.91 24.86 4.45
C SER A 286 10.75 23.34 4.32
N LYS A 287 10.00 22.85 3.33
CA LYS A 287 9.87 21.41 3.07
C LYS A 287 11.15 20.81 2.49
N TRP A 288 11.82 21.52 1.60
CA TRP A 288 13.13 21.10 1.11
C TRP A 288 14.14 20.97 2.28
N SER A 289 14.16 21.94 3.19
CA SER A 289 15.02 21.92 4.37
C SER A 289 14.69 20.73 5.29
N ALA A 290 13.40 20.45 5.53
CA ALA A 290 12.98 19.31 6.34
C ALA A 290 13.47 17.97 5.76
N THR A 291 13.28 17.76 4.47
CA THR A 291 13.74 16.53 3.78
C THR A 291 15.26 16.47 3.67
N PHE A 292 15.94 17.62 3.54
CA PHE A 292 17.40 17.68 3.54
C PHE A 292 17.99 17.30 4.91
N VAL A 293 17.43 17.80 6.01
CA VAL A 293 17.85 17.43 7.37
C VAL A 293 17.62 15.93 7.58
N THR A 294 16.45 15.41 7.19
CA THR A 294 16.14 13.98 7.27
C THR A 294 17.16 13.13 6.49
N GLN A 295 17.49 13.55 5.25
CA GLN A 295 18.52 12.89 4.44
C GLN A 295 19.87 12.82 5.18
N LYS A 296 20.30 13.91 5.80
CA LYS A 296 21.58 13.98 6.52
C LYS A 296 21.59 13.11 7.76
N VAL A 297 20.50 13.16 8.55
CA VAL A 297 20.37 12.38 9.79
C VAL A 297 20.40 10.87 9.51
N PHE A 298 19.69 10.42 8.47
CA PHE A 298 19.57 8.99 8.17
C PHE A 298 20.45 8.52 7.00
N ARG A 299 21.38 9.36 6.51
CA ARG A 299 22.31 9.07 5.41
C ARG A 299 21.63 8.53 4.15
N MET A 300 20.46 9.07 3.82
CA MET A 300 19.70 8.66 2.65
C MET A 300 20.29 9.22 1.35
N THR A 301 19.91 8.63 0.21
CA THR A 301 20.34 9.09 -1.10
C THR A 301 19.67 10.40 -1.54
N ARG A 302 20.24 11.04 -2.56
CA ARG A 302 19.63 12.23 -3.16
C ARG A 302 18.28 11.94 -3.83
N ASN A 303 18.12 10.75 -4.40
CA ASN A 303 16.87 10.35 -5.04
C ASN A 303 15.76 10.09 -4.02
N GLU A 304 16.07 9.40 -2.92
CA GLU A 304 15.13 9.22 -1.81
C GLU A 304 14.68 10.56 -1.22
N ARG A 305 15.59 11.51 -0.99
CA ARG A 305 15.24 12.86 -0.57
C ARG A 305 14.31 13.56 -1.55
N ARG A 306 14.64 13.52 -2.86
CA ARG A 306 13.79 14.13 -3.90
C ARG A 306 12.41 13.52 -3.93
N LEU A 307 12.33 12.19 -3.77
CA LEU A 307 11.05 11.46 -3.71
C LEU A 307 10.25 11.87 -2.47
N MET A 308 10.87 11.90 -1.29
CA MET A 308 10.23 12.38 -0.06
C MET A 308 9.77 13.84 -0.20
N PHE A 309 10.60 14.72 -0.76
CA PHE A 309 10.22 16.12 -1.01
C PHE A 309 9.03 16.21 -1.96
N GLY A 310 9.04 15.45 -3.07
CA GLY A 310 7.93 15.42 -4.02
C GLY A 310 6.63 14.91 -3.39
N LEU A 311 6.69 13.89 -2.54
CA LEU A 311 5.52 13.37 -1.84
C LEU A 311 4.98 14.31 -0.76
N THR A 312 5.86 15.01 -0.03
CA THR A 312 5.48 15.88 1.09
C THR A 312 5.40 17.38 0.72
N GLY A 313 5.68 17.74 -0.54
CA GLY A 313 5.68 19.14 -0.99
C GLY A 313 4.30 19.68 -1.37
N SER A 314 3.40 18.83 -1.88
CA SER A 314 2.10 19.24 -2.39
C SER A 314 1.10 19.58 -1.26
N ARG A 315 0.22 20.52 -1.54
CA ARG A 315 -0.83 20.99 -0.64
C ARG A 315 -2.19 20.96 -1.31
N ALA A 316 -3.26 20.75 -0.52
CA ALA A 316 -4.63 20.74 -1.04
C ALA A 316 -5.66 21.07 0.06
N ALA A 317 -6.56 20.13 0.35
CA ALA A 317 -7.75 20.33 1.17
C ALA A 317 -7.43 20.83 2.60
N ALA A 318 -6.42 20.26 3.28
CA ALA A 318 -6.05 20.68 4.63
C ALA A 318 -5.56 22.14 4.67
N THR A 319 -4.77 22.56 3.66
CA THR A 319 -4.35 23.96 3.51
C THR A 319 -5.55 24.89 3.37
N LEU A 320 -6.51 24.52 2.52
CA LEU A 320 -7.72 25.31 2.32
C LEU A 320 -8.57 25.36 3.58
N ALA A 321 -8.71 24.25 4.31
CA ALA A 321 -9.44 24.20 5.58
C ALA A 321 -8.85 25.16 6.61
N VAL A 322 -7.52 25.20 6.76
CA VAL A 322 -6.83 26.13 7.66
C VAL A 322 -7.12 27.58 7.29
N VAL A 323 -7.04 27.92 6.00
CA VAL A 323 -7.29 29.29 5.51
C VAL A 323 -8.76 29.69 5.70
N LEU A 324 -9.71 28.78 5.39
CA LEU A 324 -11.13 29.05 5.55
C LEU A 324 -11.53 29.24 7.02
N VAL A 325 -10.93 28.49 7.93
CA VAL A 325 -11.15 28.71 9.38
C VAL A 325 -10.65 30.08 9.78
N GLY A 326 -9.43 30.47 9.40
CA GLY A 326 -8.90 31.80 9.70
C GLY A 326 -9.69 32.94 9.04
N TYR A 327 -10.22 32.71 7.84
CA TYR A 327 -11.07 33.66 7.11
C TYR A 327 -12.43 33.89 7.81
N LYS A 328 -12.99 32.86 8.46
CA LYS A 328 -14.25 32.95 9.21
C LYS A 328 -14.12 33.61 10.57
N ILE A 329 -12.91 33.72 11.12
CA ILE A 329 -12.67 34.37 12.41
C ILE A 329 -12.66 35.88 12.22
N ILE A 330 -13.61 36.56 12.90
CA ILE A 330 -13.70 38.02 12.93
C ILE A 330 -13.08 38.51 14.22
N LEU A 331 -12.13 39.45 14.10
CA LEU A 331 -11.45 40.09 15.22
C LEU A 331 -12.37 41.15 15.85
N PRO A 332 -12.08 41.60 17.09
CA PRO A 332 -12.88 42.64 17.78
C PRO A 332 -12.94 43.97 17.03
N ASP A 333 -12.00 44.27 16.16
CA ASP A 333 -11.95 45.45 15.30
C ASP A 333 -12.80 45.32 14.01
N GLY A 334 -13.51 44.20 13.83
CA GLY A 334 -14.31 43.90 12.66
C GLY A 334 -13.53 43.37 11.46
N SER A 335 -12.21 43.31 11.54
CA SER A 335 -11.38 42.71 10.48
C SER A 335 -11.38 41.18 10.57
N ARG A 336 -11.05 40.52 9.45
CA ARG A 336 -10.87 39.07 9.46
C ARG A 336 -9.45 38.69 9.89
N LEU A 337 -9.30 37.58 10.61
CA LEU A 337 -7.98 37.08 11.04
C LEU A 337 -7.07 36.80 9.82
N LEU A 338 -7.63 36.23 8.75
CA LEU A 338 -6.96 36.06 7.47
C LEU A 338 -7.78 36.77 6.39
N GLY A 339 -7.16 37.70 5.66
CA GLY A 339 -7.80 38.47 4.61
C GLY A 339 -7.87 37.73 3.26
N ASP A 340 -8.50 38.39 2.26
CA ASP A 340 -8.66 37.85 0.91
C ASP A 340 -7.30 37.60 0.21
N ASP A 341 -6.27 38.39 0.52
CA ASP A 341 -4.92 38.20 -0.03
C ASP A 341 -4.31 36.84 0.37
N VAL A 342 -4.56 36.38 1.61
CA VAL A 342 -4.10 35.07 2.08
C VAL A 342 -4.89 33.96 1.43
N LEU A 343 -6.20 34.13 1.26
CA LEU A 343 -7.06 33.14 0.58
C LEU A 343 -6.59 32.95 -0.88
N ASN A 344 -6.40 34.04 -1.62
CA ASN A 344 -5.94 34.01 -3.00
C ASN A 344 -4.49 33.50 -3.09
N GLY A 345 -3.61 33.91 -2.18
CA GLY A 345 -2.24 33.41 -2.08
C GLY A 345 -2.19 31.90 -1.81
N ALA A 346 -3.09 31.37 -0.99
CA ALA A 346 -3.16 29.95 -0.73
C ALA A 346 -3.59 29.13 -1.97
N MET A 347 -4.47 29.67 -2.82
CA MET A 347 -4.84 29.01 -4.08
C MET A 347 -3.64 28.89 -5.02
N VAL A 348 -2.81 29.94 -5.14
CA VAL A 348 -1.55 29.86 -5.92
C VAL A 348 -0.57 28.88 -5.31
N LEU A 349 -0.43 28.92 -4.00
CA LEU A 349 0.41 27.99 -3.25
C LEU A 349 0.03 26.54 -3.57
N ILE A 350 -1.26 26.20 -3.55
CA ILE A 350 -1.78 24.87 -3.89
C ILE A 350 -1.36 24.51 -5.32
N LEU A 351 -1.65 25.38 -6.30
CA LEU A 351 -1.33 25.12 -7.71
C LEU A 351 0.16 24.86 -7.91
N VAL A 352 1.00 25.80 -7.47
CA VAL A 352 2.45 25.73 -7.69
C VAL A 352 3.05 24.52 -6.98
N THR A 353 2.67 24.26 -5.73
CA THR A 353 3.20 23.13 -4.99
C THR A 353 2.75 21.79 -5.57
N CYS A 354 1.51 21.66 -6.06
CA CYS A 354 1.04 20.46 -6.74
C CYS A 354 1.83 20.20 -8.04
N VAL A 355 2.06 21.22 -8.85
CA VAL A 355 2.83 21.08 -10.09
C VAL A 355 4.27 20.71 -9.81
N VAL A 356 4.96 21.46 -8.94
CA VAL A 356 6.38 21.25 -8.61
C VAL A 356 6.58 19.85 -7.99
N SER A 357 5.74 19.47 -7.02
CA SER A 357 5.80 18.17 -6.35
C SER A 357 5.57 17.02 -7.33
N SER A 358 4.55 17.13 -8.19
CA SER A 358 4.25 16.09 -9.19
C SER A 358 5.39 15.94 -10.20
N MET A 359 5.97 17.03 -10.69
CA MET A 359 7.10 16.98 -11.63
C MET A 359 8.35 16.37 -11.00
N ILE A 360 8.67 16.71 -9.74
CA ILE A 360 9.82 16.16 -9.04
C ILE A 360 9.60 14.67 -8.76
N THR A 361 8.40 14.29 -8.32
CA THR A 361 8.06 12.89 -8.08
C THR A 361 8.13 12.08 -9.38
N GLU A 362 7.54 12.56 -10.48
CA GLU A 362 7.57 11.89 -11.78
C GLU A 362 9.00 11.66 -12.26
N ASN A 363 9.83 12.72 -12.26
CA ASN A 363 11.21 12.63 -12.73
C ASN A 363 12.04 11.69 -11.86
N THR A 364 11.86 11.75 -10.52
CA THR A 364 12.60 10.91 -9.59
C THR A 364 12.14 9.45 -9.67
N SER A 365 10.84 9.20 -9.72
CA SER A 365 10.27 7.85 -9.86
C SER A 365 10.73 7.20 -11.16
N ARG A 366 10.72 7.94 -12.26
CA ARG A 366 11.21 7.46 -13.54
C ARG A 366 12.70 7.08 -13.49
N GLN A 367 13.53 7.91 -12.83
CA GLN A 367 14.96 7.61 -12.65
C GLN A 367 15.16 6.37 -11.79
N MET A 368 14.45 6.26 -10.68
CA MET A 368 14.58 5.11 -9.77
C MET A 368 14.08 3.82 -10.43
N ALA A 369 12.96 3.85 -11.13
CA ALA A 369 12.46 2.70 -11.90
C ALA A 369 13.44 2.26 -12.99
N SER A 370 14.09 3.20 -13.70
CA SER A 370 15.08 2.87 -14.72
C SER A 370 16.38 2.30 -14.17
N LEU A 371 16.77 2.68 -12.95
CA LEU A 371 17.93 2.14 -12.25
C LEU A 371 17.64 0.70 -11.78
N SER A 372 16.45 0.45 -11.24
CA SER A 372 15.99 -0.88 -10.86
C SER A 372 15.96 -1.85 -12.06
N GLN A 373 15.50 -1.39 -13.24
CA GLN A 373 15.51 -2.21 -14.47
C GLN A 373 16.94 -2.50 -14.99
N LYS A 374 17.92 -1.67 -14.68
CA LYS A 374 19.32 -1.87 -15.10
C LYS A 374 20.14 -2.71 -14.13
N GLY A 375 19.54 -3.24 -13.05
CA GLY A 375 20.25 -3.99 -12.02
C GLY A 375 21.31 -3.18 -11.27
N LEU A 376 21.26 -1.84 -11.37
CA LEU A 376 22.15 -0.96 -10.60
C LEU A 376 21.51 -0.70 -9.22
N PRO A 377 22.23 -0.98 -8.12
CA PRO A 377 21.67 -0.87 -6.77
C PRO A 377 21.25 0.57 -6.47
N THR A 378 20.01 0.74 -6.07
CA THR A 378 19.61 1.89 -5.27
C THR A 378 20.11 1.65 -3.85
N VAL A 379 20.50 2.67 -3.09
CA VAL A 379 21.27 2.51 -1.82
C VAL A 379 20.51 1.80 -0.67
N GLY A 380 19.18 1.52 -0.86
CA GLY A 380 18.49 0.49 -0.08
C GLY A 380 18.88 -0.92 -0.50
N ASP A 381 19.26 -1.09 -1.77
CA ASP A 381 19.64 -2.36 -2.40
C ASP A 381 21.17 -2.61 -2.33
N ALA A 382 21.99 -1.66 -1.87
CA ALA A 382 23.45 -1.84 -1.82
C ALA A 382 23.86 -2.86 -0.75
N GLU A 383 23.12 -2.94 0.36
CA GLU A 383 23.26 -4.04 1.33
C GLU A 383 22.62 -5.35 0.80
N GLU A 384 21.56 -5.27 -0.01
CA GLU A 384 20.95 -6.42 -0.69
C GLU A 384 21.76 -6.85 -1.92
N ALA A 385 22.41 -5.92 -2.66
CA ALA A 385 23.18 -6.23 -3.85
C ALA A 385 24.53 -6.90 -3.55
N GLU A 386 25.18 -6.59 -2.42
CA GLU A 386 26.36 -7.34 -1.97
C GLU A 386 25.99 -8.78 -1.58
N LEU A 387 24.75 -8.99 -1.09
CA LEU A 387 24.23 -10.33 -0.77
C LEU A 387 23.80 -11.09 -2.02
N HIS A 388 23.20 -10.40 -3.02
CA HIS A 388 22.81 -11.02 -4.30
C HIS A 388 23.99 -11.34 -5.21
N ALA A 389 25.13 -10.68 -5.04
CA ALA A 389 26.37 -11.02 -5.76
C ALA A 389 26.99 -12.35 -5.32
N MET A 390 26.56 -12.90 -4.18
CA MET A 390 27.02 -14.21 -3.69
C MET A 390 26.07 -15.37 -4.06
N VAL A 391 24.86 -15.07 -4.59
CA VAL A 391 23.94 -16.10 -5.09
C VAL A 391 24.08 -16.16 -6.60
N PRO A 392 24.42 -17.32 -7.20
CA PRO A 392 24.49 -17.41 -8.65
C PRO A 392 23.16 -17.04 -9.27
N PRO A 393 23.13 -16.31 -10.42
CA PRO A 393 21.90 -15.93 -11.07
C PRO A 393 21.08 -17.20 -11.36
N LYS A 394 19.86 -17.26 -10.83
CA LYS A 394 18.88 -18.29 -11.18
C LYS A 394 18.42 -18.03 -12.60
N ASP A 395 19.10 -18.62 -13.58
CA ASP A 395 18.83 -18.52 -15.02
C ASP A 395 17.55 -19.24 -15.45
N ALA A 396 16.76 -19.81 -14.55
CA ALA A 396 15.50 -20.46 -14.89
C ALA A 396 14.32 -19.52 -14.59
N PRO A 397 13.45 -19.25 -15.59
CA PRO A 397 12.24 -18.47 -15.36
C PRO A 397 11.34 -19.22 -14.38
N ASP A 398 10.79 -18.51 -13.36
CA ASP A 398 9.76 -19.00 -12.44
C ASP A 398 8.53 -19.48 -13.24
N ARG A 399 8.45 -20.74 -13.57
CA ARG A 399 7.30 -21.34 -14.24
C ARG A 399 6.54 -22.23 -13.28
N ILE A 400 5.42 -21.73 -12.83
CA ILE A 400 4.56 -22.44 -11.87
C ILE A 400 3.49 -23.20 -12.65
N LEU A 401 3.37 -24.50 -12.38
CA LEU A 401 2.34 -25.37 -12.94
C LEU A 401 1.26 -25.62 -11.89
N ILE A 402 0.01 -25.34 -12.24
CA ILE A 402 -1.17 -25.54 -11.39
C ILE A 402 -1.94 -26.72 -11.94
N ALA A 403 -1.95 -27.85 -11.26
CA ALA A 403 -2.73 -29.01 -11.70
C ALA A 403 -4.16 -28.92 -11.14
N LEU A 404 -5.13 -28.78 -12.04
CA LEU A 404 -6.54 -28.57 -11.72
C LEU A 404 -7.34 -29.86 -11.94
N ARG A 405 -8.12 -30.26 -10.93
CA ARG A 405 -9.06 -31.39 -11.03
C ARG A 405 -10.41 -31.08 -10.37
N TYR A 406 -10.43 -30.28 -9.33
CA TYR A 406 -11.62 -30.00 -8.52
C TYR A 406 -12.01 -28.53 -8.61
N PRO A 407 -13.22 -28.18 -9.12
CA PRO A 407 -13.66 -26.81 -9.32
C PRO A 407 -13.58 -25.93 -8.05
N GLU A 408 -13.89 -26.50 -6.90
CA GLU A 408 -13.91 -25.81 -5.59
C GLU A 408 -12.53 -25.34 -5.13
N MET A 409 -11.45 -25.92 -5.66
CA MET A 409 -10.08 -25.56 -5.27
C MET A 409 -9.37 -24.62 -6.27
N VAL A 410 -9.96 -24.39 -7.44
CA VAL A 410 -9.32 -23.64 -8.53
C VAL A 410 -8.84 -22.28 -8.07
N CYS A 411 -9.71 -21.49 -7.45
CA CYS A 411 -9.37 -20.14 -7.01
C CYS A 411 -8.23 -20.15 -5.97
N GLN A 412 -8.29 -21.05 -4.99
CA GLN A 412 -7.27 -21.15 -3.94
C GLN A 412 -5.91 -21.60 -4.46
N LEU A 413 -5.89 -22.51 -5.44
CA LEU A 413 -4.65 -22.96 -6.09
C LEU A 413 -4.03 -21.84 -6.95
N VAL A 414 -4.87 -21.08 -7.63
CA VAL A 414 -4.43 -19.89 -8.37
C VAL A 414 -3.87 -18.85 -7.40
N ASP A 415 -4.56 -18.53 -6.30
CA ASP A 415 -4.08 -17.57 -5.30
C ASP A 415 -2.73 -17.99 -4.72
N LEU A 416 -2.57 -19.27 -4.34
CA LEU A 416 -1.28 -19.77 -3.87
C LEU A 416 -0.19 -19.62 -4.94
N SER A 417 -0.49 -19.97 -6.19
CA SER A 417 0.48 -19.87 -7.28
C SER A 417 0.93 -18.42 -7.51
N LEU A 418 0.02 -17.46 -7.36
CA LEU A 418 0.34 -16.04 -7.49
C LEU A 418 1.19 -15.54 -6.30
N MET A 419 0.97 -16.08 -5.09
CA MET A 419 1.79 -15.77 -3.91
C MET A 419 3.20 -16.36 -3.99
N LEU A 420 3.36 -17.51 -4.65
CA LEU A 420 4.66 -18.15 -4.87
C LEU A 420 5.50 -17.48 -5.96
N ARG A 421 4.89 -16.63 -6.78
CA ARG A 421 5.56 -15.97 -7.89
C ARG A 421 6.49 -14.88 -7.41
N THR A 422 7.71 -14.83 -7.97
CA THR A 422 8.64 -13.73 -7.69
C THR A 422 8.15 -12.43 -8.34
N PRO A 423 8.39 -11.26 -7.72
CA PRO A 423 7.92 -9.96 -8.25
C PRO A 423 8.40 -9.64 -9.68
N HIS A 424 9.52 -10.21 -10.09
CA HIS A 424 10.14 -9.96 -11.40
C HIS A 424 9.90 -11.07 -12.43
N SER A 425 9.12 -12.09 -12.07
CA SER A 425 8.83 -13.20 -12.98
C SER A 425 8.01 -12.73 -14.18
N VAL A 426 8.54 -12.93 -15.39
CA VAL A 426 7.86 -12.63 -16.65
C VAL A 426 7.05 -13.84 -17.14
N ALA A 427 7.42 -15.06 -16.71
CA ALA A 427 6.79 -16.29 -17.17
C ALA A 427 5.34 -16.39 -16.64
N PRO A 428 4.34 -16.60 -17.49
CA PRO A 428 2.97 -16.81 -17.05
C PRO A 428 2.84 -18.18 -16.38
N PRO A 429 2.06 -18.30 -15.27
CA PRO A 429 1.69 -19.59 -14.71
C PRO A 429 0.92 -20.45 -15.73
N ILE A 430 1.03 -21.76 -15.60
CA ILE A 430 0.37 -22.73 -16.48
C ILE A 430 -0.71 -23.46 -15.69
N ALA A 431 -1.97 -23.34 -16.09
CA ALA A 431 -3.05 -24.15 -15.56
C ALA A 431 -3.17 -25.43 -16.41
N LEU A 432 -3.01 -26.57 -15.78
CA LEU A 432 -3.05 -27.90 -16.42
C LEU A 432 -4.25 -28.69 -15.95
N ASN A 433 -5.01 -29.20 -16.90
CA ASN A 433 -6.01 -30.24 -16.68
C ASN A 433 -5.63 -31.51 -17.43
N ILE A 434 -5.66 -32.66 -16.76
CA ILE A 434 -5.38 -33.96 -17.39
C ILE A 434 -6.71 -34.67 -17.65
N VAL A 435 -6.94 -35.01 -18.90
CA VAL A 435 -8.07 -35.85 -19.35
C VAL A 435 -7.57 -37.27 -19.48
N LEU A 436 -8.19 -38.21 -18.78
CA LEU A 436 -7.87 -39.62 -18.88
C LEU A 436 -8.55 -40.21 -20.13
N GLU A 437 -7.90 -41.15 -20.78
CA GLU A 437 -8.42 -41.83 -21.99
C GLU A 437 -9.77 -42.52 -21.77
N ASP A 438 -10.00 -43.01 -20.53
CA ASP A 438 -11.23 -43.70 -20.12
C ASP A 438 -12.39 -42.75 -19.73
N GLU A 439 -12.15 -41.46 -19.64
CA GLU A 439 -13.15 -40.47 -19.20
C GLU A 439 -13.29 -39.27 -20.15
N PRO A 440 -13.71 -39.44 -21.40
CA PRO A 440 -13.82 -38.34 -22.35
C PRO A 440 -14.84 -37.25 -21.92
N SER A 441 -15.82 -37.57 -21.09
CA SER A 441 -16.77 -36.63 -20.53
C SER A 441 -16.13 -35.61 -19.54
N ALA A 442 -14.96 -35.94 -18.98
CA ALA A 442 -14.20 -35.02 -18.11
C ALA A 442 -13.57 -33.85 -18.87
N ARG A 443 -13.56 -33.89 -20.22
CA ARG A 443 -12.98 -32.83 -21.05
C ARG A 443 -13.66 -31.47 -20.85
N GLN A 444 -14.98 -31.44 -20.89
CA GLN A 444 -15.75 -30.21 -20.76
C GLN A 444 -15.59 -29.62 -19.35
N SER A 445 -15.69 -30.45 -18.31
CA SER A 445 -15.46 -30.01 -16.93
C SER A 445 -14.03 -29.50 -16.71
N GLY A 446 -13.03 -30.10 -17.36
CA GLY A 446 -11.66 -29.63 -17.35
C GLY A 446 -11.48 -28.26 -17.99
N GLU A 447 -12.16 -28.03 -19.14
CA GLU A 447 -12.11 -26.72 -19.82
C GLU A 447 -12.76 -25.62 -18.96
N GLU A 448 -13.90 -25.91 -18.32
CA GLU A 448 -14.55 -24.99 -17.37
C GLU A 448 -13.63 -24.60 -16.19
N GLN A 449 -12.86 -25.56 -15.65
CA GLN A 449 -11.89 -25.30 -14.59
C GLN A 449 -10.73 -24.41 -15.08
N LEU A 450 -10.23 -24.65 -16.29
CA LEU A 450 -9.20 -23.83 -16.91
C LEU A 450 -9.71 -22.41 -17.17
N ASP A 451 -10.95 -22.26 -17.62
CA ASP A 451 -11.58 -20.95 -17.82
C ASP A 451 -11.78 -20.21 -16.51
N LEU A 452 -12.18 -20.92 -15.46
CA LEU A 452 -12.29 -20.35 -14.12
C LEU A 452 -10.94 -19.85 -13.60
N ALA A 453 -9.86 -20.62 -13.78
CA ALA A 453 -8.51 -20.23 -13.40
C ALA A 453 -8.05 -18.96 -14.14
N VAL A 454 -8.28 -18.90 -15.46
CA VAL A 454 -7.94 -17.72 -16.27
C VAL A 454 -8.75 -16.51 -15.83
N LYS A 455 -10.07 -16.68 -15.63
CA LYS A 455 -10.95 -15.60 -15.19
C LYS A 455 -10.55 -15.07 -13.82
N HIS A 456 -10.18 -15.95 -12.88
CA HIS A 456 -9.75 -15.57 -11.54
C HIS A 456 -8.42 -14.80 -11.58
N ALA A 457 -7.43 -15.29 -12.33
CA ALA A 457 -6.14 -14.62 -12.48
C ALA A 457 -6.22 -13.32 -13.29
N ALA A 458 -7.15 -13.23 -14.25
CA ALA A 458 -7.33 -12.01 -15.04
C ALA A 458 -7.66 -10.80 -14.16
N ALA A 459 -8.30 -11.02 -13.00
CA ALA A 459 -8.56 -9.96 -12.02
C ALA A 459 -7.26 -9.37 -11.41
N THR A 460 -6.13 -10.05 -11.50
CA THR A 460 -4.80 -9.59 -11.04
C THR A 460 -3.89 -9.12 -12.18
N ASN A 461 -4.44 -8.91 -13.39
CA ASN A 461 -3.66 -8.60 -14.60
C ASN A 461 -2.59 -9.65 -14.98
N ILE A 462 -2.63 -10.84 -14.39
CA ILE A 462 -1.72 -11.94 -14.70
C ILE A 462 -2.39 -12.89 -15.68
N ARG A 463 -1.71 -13.14 -16.80
CA ARG A 463 -2.18 -14.12 -17.79
C ARG A 463 -1.78 -15.51 -17.34
N ILE A 464 -2.74 -16.45 -17.30
CA ILE A 464 -2.49 -17.88 -17.13
C ILE A 464 -2.58 -18.56 -18.49
N GLN A 465 -1.63 -19.45 -18.80
CA GLN A 465 -1.69 -20.29 -19.97
C GLN A 465 -2.54 -21.52 -19.67
N LYS A 466 -3.61 -21.74 -20.45
CA LYS A 466 -4.41 -22.96 -20.38
C LYS A 466 -3.71 -24.10 -21.10
N TYR A 467 -3.64 -25.25 -20.46
CA TYR A 467 -3.12 -26.47 -21.06
C TYR A 467 -3.98 -27.67 -20.66
N GLN A 468 -4.57 -28.33 -21.63
CA GLN A 468 -5.30 -29.55 -21.41
C GLN A 468 -4.55 -30.68 -22.11
N ARG A 469 -4.31 -31.79 -21.40
CA ARG A 469 -3.51 -32.91 -21.90
C ARG A 469 -4.23 -34.25 -21.71
N TRP A 470 -4.18 -35.07 -22.74
CA TRP A 470 -4.58 -36.46 -22.66
C TRP A 470 -3.42 -37.29 -22.10
N SER A 471 -3.72 -38.19 -21.17
CA SER A 471 -2.71 -39.08 -20.61
C SER A 471 -3.35 -40.35 -20.05
N VAL A 472 -2.58 -41.43 -20.04
CA VAL A 472 -2.99 -42.72 -19.47
C VAL A 472 -3.21 -42.62 -17.96
N ASN A 473 -2.38 -41.82 -17.29
CA ASN A 473 -2.58 -41.49 -15.85
C ASN A 473 -2.18 -40.04 -15.56
N VAL A 474 -2.69 -39.52 -14.43
CA VAL A 474 -2.51 -38.12 -14.06
C VAL A 474 -1.05 -37.80 -13.74
N ALA A 475 -0.34 -38.67 -13.02
CA ALA A 475 1.05 -38.47 -12.64
C ALA A 475 1.98 -38.36 -13.87
N SER A 476 1.84 -39.26 -14.82
CA SER A 476 2.61 -39.20 -16.09
C SER A 476 2.31 -37.95 -16.89
N GLY A 477 1.03 -37.54 -16.98
CA GLY A 477 0.63 -36.31 -17.68
C GLY A 477 1.27 -35.08 -17.08
N ILE A 478 1.27 -34.97 -15.76
CA ILE A 478 1.91 -33.85 -15.03
C ILE A 478 3.43 -33.91 -15.22
N SER A 479 4.08 -35.06 -15.00
CA SER A 479 5.53 -35.21 -15.11
C SER A 479 6.05 -34.87 -16.50
N HIS A 480 5.35 -35.30 -17.56
CA HIS A 480 5.70 -34.93 -18.94
C HIS A 480 5.55 -33.43 -19.19
N THR A 481 4.49 -32.80 -18.65
CA THR A 481 4.28 -31.35 -18.82
C THR A 481 5.37 -30.56 -18.09
N ILE A 482 5.80 -31.01 -16.92
CA ILE A 482 6.90 -30.39 -16.16
C ILE A 482 8.18 -30.36 -16.97
N LYS A 483 8.53 -31.50 -17.58
CA LYS A 483 9.74 -31.62 -18.42
C LYS A 483 9.64 -30.82 -19.73
N GLU A 484 8.48 -30.89 -20.40
CA GLU A 484 8.24 -30.21 -21.68
C GLU A 484 8.27 -28.68 -21.56
N ARG A 485 7.76 -28.15 -20.44
CA ARG A 485 7.60 -26.71 -20.20
C ARG A 485 8.64 -26.12 -19.27
N ASP A 486 9.61 -26.91 -18.84
CA ASP A 486 10.65 -26.51 -17.87
C ASP A 486 10.05 -25.80 -16.65
N VAL A 487 9.17 -26.51 -15.95
CA VAL A 487 8.44 -26.01 -14.77
C VAL A 487 9.36 -26.03 -13.56
N SER A 488 9.36 -24.96 -12.78
CA SER A 488 10.12 -24.84 -11.53
C SER A 488 9.36 -25.39 -10.32
N ASP A 489 8.07 -25.09 -10.25
CA ASP A 489 7.22 -25.41 -9.10
C ASP A 489 5.88 -26.00 -9.54
N LEU A 490 5.43 -27.03 -8.85
CA LEU A 490 4.14 -27.68 -9.06
C LEU A 490 3.21 -27.38 -7.90
N VAL A 491 1.99 -26.91 -8.19
CA VAL A 491 0.94 -26.67 -7.20
C VAL A 491 -0.20 -27.65 -7.40
N LEU A 492 -0.55 -28.39 -6.36
CA LEU A 492 -1.59 -29.43 -6.34
C LEU A 492 -2.61 -29.17 -5.24
N GLY A 493 -3.86 -29.55 -5.48
CA GLY A 493 -4.92 -29.59 -4.47
C GLY A 493 -5.09 -30.97 -3.85
N LEU A 494 -5.20 -31.04 -2.53
CA LEU A 494 -5.57 -32.27 -1.82
C LEU A 494 -7.08 -32.32 -1.59
N HIS A 495 -7.75 -33.36 -2.12
CA HIS A 495 -9.19 -33.51 -1.99
C HIS A 495 -9.61 -33.77 -0.54
N GLN A 496 -10.74 -33.19 -0.11
CA GLN A 496 -11.24 -33.28 1.27
C GLN A 496 -11.76 -34.69 1.67
N LYS A 497 -12.08 -35.54 0.71
CA LYS A 497 -12.64 -36.89 0.95
C LYS A 497 -11.60 -37.98 0.73
N ALA A 498 -10.51 -37.97 1.52
CA ALA A 498 -9.63 -39.14 1.58
C ALA A 498 -10.39 -40.32 2.23
N ARG A 499 -10.50 -41.45 1.55
CA ARG A 499 -10.97 -42.70 2.14
C ARG A 499 -9.92 -43.17 3.16
N ILE A 500 -10.37 -43.77 4.23
CA ILE A 500 -9.54 -44.25 5.38
C ILE A 500 -8.46 -45.27 4.92
N SER A 501 -8.58 -45.85 3.72
CA SER A 501 -7.65 -46.82 3.13
C SER A 501 -6.47 -46.22 2.35
N ASP A 502 -6.47 -44.92 2.09
CA ASP A 502 -5.43 -44.31 1.25
C ASP A 502 -4.31 -43.77 2.15
N SER A 503 -3.06 -43.87 1.66
CA SER A 503 -1.93 -43.17 2.29
C SER A 503 -2.26 -41.69 2.46
N PHE A 504 -1.76 -41.03 3.50
CA PHE A 504 -2.10 -39.64 3.88
C PHE A 504 -2.07 -38.66 2.70
N PHE A 505 -1.18 -38.88 1.72
CA PHE A 505 -1.04 -38.05 0.52
C PHE A 505 -1.72 -38.65 -0.74
N GLY A 506 -2.23 -39.90 -0.67
CA GLY A 506 -2.80 -40.60 -1.81
C GLY A 506 -1.76 -41.10 -2.82
N LYS A 507 -2.17 -42.07 -3.68
CA LYS A 507 -1.30 -42.71 -4.67
C LYS A 507 -0.69 -41.69 -5.67
N LEU A 508 -1.48 -40.68 -6.10
CA LEU A 508 -1.02 -39.66 -7.04
C LEU A 508 0.18 -38.86 -6.52
N SER A 509 0.11 -38.42 -5.27
CA SER A 509 1.19 -37.63 -4.66
C SER A 509 2.45 -38.47 -4.47
N THR A 510 2.30 -39.74 -4.09
CA THR A 510 3.43 -40.68 -3.97
C THR A 510 4.10 -40.94 -5.34
N ASP A 511 3.32 -41.15 -6.39
CA ASP A 511 3.84 -41.36 -7.76
C ASP A 511 4.54 -40.10 -8.30
N LEU A 512 4.00 -38.90 -8.00
CA LEU A 512 4.61 -37.63 -8.36
C LEU A 512 5.91 -37.36 -7.61
N LEU A 513 5.96 -37.58 -6.29
CA LEU A 513 7.17 -37.43 -5.49
C LEU A 513 8.30 -38.35 -5.97
N ALA A 514 7.95 -39.55 -6.51
CA ALA A 514 8.93 -40.47 -7.07
C ALA A 514 9.39 -40.12 -8.51
N SER A 515 8.60 -39.35 -9.26
CA SER A 515 8.84 -39.10 -10.70
C SER A 515 9.21 -37.67 -11.06
N VAL A 516 9.04 -36.73 -10.15
CA VAL A 516 9.24 -35.29 -10.37
C VAL A 516 10.39 -34.79 -9.49
N ASP A 517 11.41 -34.25 -10.14
CA ASP A 517 12.58 -33.64 -9.50
C ASP A 517 12.40 -32.10 -9.47
N ARG A 518 11.29 -31.65 -8.92
CA ARG A 518 10.92 -30.22 -8.80
C ARG A 518 10.17 -30.00 -7.50
N GLN A 519 10.06 -28.76 -7.08
CA GLN A 519 9.35 -28.37 -5.88
C GLN A 519 7.83 -28.61 -6.04
N ILE A 520 7.22 -29.29 -5.06
CA ILE A 520 5.80 -29.63 -5.09
C ILE A 520 5.12 -28.98 -3.87
N PHE A 521 4.09 -28.17 -4.13
CA PHE A 521 3.20 -27.62 -3.12
C PHE A 521 1.86 -28.34 -3.16
N ILE A 522 1.50 -28.96 -2.06
CA ILE A 522 0.20 -29.63 -1.91
C ILE A 522 -0.66 -28.80 -0.97
N LEU A 523 -1.71 -28.19 -1.52
CA LEU A 523 -2.62 -27.34 -0.76
C LEU A 523 -3.85 -28.10 -0.28
N ARG A 524 -4.15 -27.99 1.01
CA ARG A 524 -5.44 -28.30 1.58
C ARG A 524 -5.96 -27.06 2.31
N ALA A 525 -6.74 -26.23 1.63
CA ALA A 525 -7.27 -25.02 2.20
C ALA A 525 -8.65 -25.24 2.80
N ASN A 526 -8.79 -25.01 4.10
CA ASN A 526 -10.05 -25.02 4.83
C ASN A 526 -10.57 -23.60 5.11
N ILE A 527 -9.71 -22.60 4.91
CA ILE A 527 -9.99 -21.17 5.08
C ILE A 527 -9.34 -20.41 3.90
N PRO A 528 -9.85 -19.25 3.51
CA PRO A 528 -9.20 -18.39 2.53
C PRO A 528 -7.77 -18.02 2.96
N LEU A 529 -6.80 -18.10 2.03
CA LEU A 529 -5.37 -17.90 2.33
C LEU A 529 -5.08 -16.50 2.91
N ASN A 530 -5.80 -15.49 2.46
CA ASN A 530 -5.68 -14.11 2.96
C ASN A 530 -6.12 -13.92 4.42
N THR A 531 -6.75 -14.92 5.05
CA THR A 531 -7.14 -14.87 6.46
C THR A 531 -6.11 -15.52 7.41
N VAL A 532 -5.03 -16.06 6.86
CA VAL A 532 -3.92 -16.66 7.63
C VAL A 532 -3.14 -15.58 8.36
N GLN A 533 -2.85 -15.79 9.64
CA GLN A 533 -2.15 -14.81 10.49
C GLN A 533 -0.74 -15.24 10.85
N TYR A 534 -0.50 -16.53 10.93
CA TYR A 534 0.79 -17.11 11.31
C TYR A 534 1.08 -18.29 10.41
N LEU A 535 2.34 -18.45 10.03
CA LEU A 535 2.84 -19.63 9.33
C LEU A 535 3.63 -20.47 10.33
N HIS A 536 3.11 -21.63 10.67
CA HIS A 536 3.81 -22.64 11.45
C HIS A 536 4.43 -23.66 10.49
N ILE A 537 5.74 -23.79 10.52
CA ILE A 537 6.50 -24.66 9.62
C ILE A 537 7.09 -25.80 10.42
N LEU A 538 6.71 -27.01 10.09
CA LEU A 538 7.27 -28.23 10.62
C LEU A 538 8.31 -28.76 9.65
N VAL A 539 9.56 -28.77 10.05
CA VAL A 539 10.69 -29.13 9.20
C VAL A 539 11.32 -30.42 9.75
N PRO A 540 11.45 -31.47 8.93
CA PRO A 540 12.14 -32.67 9.36
C PRO A 540 13.61 -32.37 9.75
N PRO A 541 14.16 -33.05 10.77
CA PRO A 541 15.57 -32.92 11.10
C PRO A 541 16.47 -33.26 9.90
N LYS A 542 17.57 -32.53 9.74
CA LYS A 542 18.54 -32.66 8.65
C LYS A 542 18.05 -32.21 7.26
N SER A 543 16.96 -31.45 7.20
CA SER A 543 16.45 -30.88 5.93
C SER A 543 17.42 -29.88 5.30
N GLU A 544 18.36 -29.31 6.04
CA GLU A 544 19.39 -28.41 5.54
C GLU A 544 20.33 -29.09 4.50
N PHE A 545 20.41 -30.41 4.50
CA PHE A 545 21.19 -31.20 3.53
C PHE A 545 20.40 -31.57 2.26
N GLU A 546 19.10 -31.30 2.22
CA GLU A 546 18.25 -31.56 1.05
C GLU A 546 18.48 -30.53 -0.07
N GLN A 547 18.54 -30.99 -1.32
CA GLN A 547 18.82 -30.12 -2.48
C GLN A 547 17.81 -28.97 -2.64
N GLY A 548 16.59 -29.12 -2.17
CA GLY A 548 15.53 -28.11 -2.25
C GLY A 548 15.47 -27.14 -1.10
N PHE A 549 16.36 -27.22 -0.09
CA PHE A 549 16.26 -26.44 1.15
C PHE A 549 16.14 -24.93 0.91
N ALA A 550 17.09 -24.34 0.20
CA ALA A 550 17.10 -22.91 -0.11
C ALA A 550 15.84 -22.49 -0.92
N GLN A 551 15.39 -23.34 -1.84
CA GLN A 551 14.28 -23.02 -2.74
C GLN A 551 12.94 -22.95 -1.99
N TRP A 552 12.62 -23.94 -1.14
CA TRP A 552 11.36 -23.89 -0.40
C TRP A 552 11.37 -22.80 0.69
N MET A 553 12.54 -22.50 1.27
CA MET A 553 12.70 -21.37 2.18
C MET A 553 12.34 -20.04 1.50
N ASP A 554 12.87 -19.80 0.28
CA ASP A 554 12.52 -18.62 -0.52
C ASP A 554 11.01 -18.54 -0.80
N ARG A 555 10.37 -19.67 -1.14
CA ARG A 555 8.92 -19.71 -1.44
C ARG A 555 8.06 -19.43 -0.22
N ILE A 556 8.43 -19.98 0.93
CA ILE A 556 7.74 -19.67 2.19
C ILE A 556 7.91 -18.20 2.57
N ALA A 557 9.09 -17.66 2.36
CA ALA A 557 9.34 -16.24 2.58
C ALA A 557 8.44 -15.35 1.68
N LEU A 558 8.25 -15.72 0.41
CA LEU A 558 7.32 -15.01 -0.48
C LEU A 558 5.88 -15.07 0.03
N ILE A 559 5.39 -16.24 0.48
CA ILE A 559 4.06 -16.38 1.07
C ILE A 559 3.94 -15.50 2.33
N ALA A 560 4.92 -15.57 3.23
CA ALA A 560 4.91 -14.77 4.47
C ALA A 560 4.88 -13.26 4.19
N ARG A 561 5.61 -12.79 3.17
CA ARG A 561 5.58 -11.40 2.72
C ARG A 561 4.22 -11.00 2.16
N GLN A 562 3.62 -11.84 1.30
CA GLN A 562 2.32 -11.58 0.70
C GLN A 562 1.21 -11.51 1.77
N LEU A 563 1.28 -12.37 2.77
CA LEU A 563 0.34 -12.43 3.88
C LEU A 563 0.71 -11.48 5.03
N SER A 564 1.86 -10.80 4.96
CA SER A 564 2.38 -9.93 6.03
C SER A 564 2.38 -10.60 7.40
N CYS A 565 2.77 -11.89 7.45
CA CYS A 565 2.79 -12.70 8.67
C CYS A 565 4.21 -13.12 9.07
N GLY A 566 4.39 -13.44 10.35
CA GLY A 566 5.62 -14.07 10.85
C GLY A 566 5.64 -15.57 10.60
N ILE A 567 6.83 -16.16 10.68
CA ILE A 567 7.05 -17.60 10.55
C ILE A 567 7.50 -18.15 11.90
N THR A 568 6.90 -19.24 12.32
CA THR A 568 7.38 -20.05 13.45
C THR A 568 7.82 -21.41 12.91
N ALA A 569 9.10 -21.70 13.00
CA ALA A 569 9.69 -22.96 12.53
C ALA A 569 9.91 -23.93 13.69
N TYR A 570 9.58 -25.18 13.49
CA TYR A 570 9.76 -26.27 14.42
C TYR A 570 10.65 -27.34 13.79
N SER A 571 11.81 -27.62 14.40
CA SER A 571 12.75 -28.66 13.95
C SER A 571 13.73 -29.05 15.07
N SER A 572 14.78 -29.79 14.71
CA SER A 572 15.96 -29.97 15.57
C SER A 572 16.83 -28.70 15.59
N ASP A 573 17.61 -28.51 16.64
CA ASP A 573 18.44 -27.33 16.86
C ASP A 573 19.39 -27.03 15.68
N ASP A 574 20.05 -28.05 15.13
CA ASP A 574 20.95 -27.90 13.98
C ASP A 574 20.22 -27.35 12.74
N THR A 575 19.05 -27.89 12.42
CA THR A 575 18.23 -27.46 11.28
C THR A 575 17.68 -26.05 11.50
N LEU A 576 17.24 -25.71 12.72
CA LEU A 576 16.77 -24.38 13.08
C LEU A 576 17.87 -23.34 12.94
N THR A 577 19.09 -23.67 13.39
CA THR A 577 20.26 -22.81 13.24
C THR A 577 20.58 -22.54 11.74
N ALA A 578 20.49 -23.57 10.90
CA ALA A 578 20.68 -23.42 9.46
C ALA A 578 19.58 -22.54 8.82
N MET A 579 18.32 -22.69 9.25
CA MET A 579 17.22 -21.85 8.81
C MET A 579 17.40 -20.39 9.21
N GLU A 580 17.79 -20.13 10.46
CA GLU A 580 18.02 -18.78 10.97
C GLU A 580 19.18 -18.09 10.24
N GLN A 581 20.27 -18.81 9.98
CA GLN A 581 21.40 -18.32 9.19
C GLN A 581 20.96 -17.96 7.77
N TYR A 582 20.20 -18.84 7.10
CA TYR A 582 19.71 -18.59 5.76
C TYR A 582 18.79 -17.37 5.70
N TYR A 583 17.82 -17.25 6.62
CA TYR A 583 16.90 -16.11 6.69
C TYR A 583 17.61 -14.80 7.03
N THR A 584 18.62 -14.85 7.89
CA THR A 584 19.43 -13.67 8.23
C THR A 584 20.22 -13.18 7.03
N GLN A 585 20.72 -14.10 6.19
CA GLN A 585 21.52 -13.77 5.02
C GLN A 585 20.67 -13.34 3.82
N THR A 586 19.51 -13.97 3.58
CA THR A 586 18.74 -13.79 2.33
C THR A 586 17.47 -12.98 2.48
N GLU A 587 16.78 -13.08 3.63
CA GLU A 587 15.43 -12.54 3.82
C GLU A 587 15.36 -11.62 5.04
N LYS A 588 16.14 -10.54 5.02
CA LYS A 588 16.09 -9.52 6.06
C LYS A 588 14.69 -8.91 6.15
N GLY A 589 13.97 -9.15 7.23
CA GLY A 589 12.71 -8.48 7.53
C GLY A 589 11.55 -9.36 7.93
N ILE A 590 11.59 -10.66 7.65
CA ILE A 590 10.53 -11.57 8.11
C ILE A 590 10.86 -12.04 9.53
N PRO A 591 9.95 -11.85 10.51
CA PRO A 591 10.14 -12.42 11.84
C PRO A 591 10.14 -13.95 11.77
N LEU A 592 11.26 -14.58 12.11
CA LEU A 592 11.39 -16.02 12.25
C LEU A 592 11.54 -16.34 13.74
N LEU A 593 10.61 -17.13 14.27
CA LEU A 593 10.70 -17.73 15.60
C LEU A 593 11.09 -19.20 15.42
N CYS A 594 12.13 -19.65 16.13
CA CYS A 594 12.60 -21.03 16.12
C CYS A 594 12.21 -21.70 17.42
N GLU A 595 11.54 -22.83 17.35
CA GLU A 595 11.14 -23.65 18.50
C GLU A 595 11.56 -25.10 18.26
N GLU A 596 12.33 -25.66 19.19
CA GLU A 596 12.76 -27.05 19.14
C GLU A 596 11.61 -27.99 19.52
N TYR A 597 11.48 -29.12 18.80
CA TYR A 597 10.59 -30.20 19.18
C TYR A 597 11.32 -31.54 19.18
N HIS A 598 10.97 -32.39 20.13
CA HIS A 598 11.60 -33.70 20.28
C HIS A 598 10.71 -34.85 19.80
N SER A 599 9.40 -34.64 19.74
CA SER A 599 8.45 -35.66 19.28
C SER A 599 7.22 -35.07 18.61
N TRP A 600 6.59 -35.84 17.70
CA TRP A 600 5.33 -35.45 17.04
C TRP A 600 4.20 -35.15 18.05
N ASN A 601 4.23 -35.73 19.24
CA ASN A 601 3.23 -35.47 20.26
C ASN A 601 3.30 -34.06 20.85
N ASP A 602 4.47 -33.40 20.76
CA ASP A 602 4.67 -32.05 21.25
C ASP A 602 3.96 -31.01 20.33
N LEU A 603 3.68 -31.43 19.10
CA LEU A 603 3.06 -30.57 18.08
C LEU A 603 1.51 -30.62 18.11
N VAL A 604 0.93 -31.65 18.70
CA VAL A 604 -0.55 -31.81 18.79
C VAL A 604 -1.22 -30.64 19.52
N PRO A 605 -0.70 -30.15 20.67
CA PRO A 605 -1.27 -28.98 21.35
C PRO A 605 -1.23 -27.69 20.49
N LEU A 606 -0.18 -27.52 19.68
CA LEU A 606 -0.02 -26.35 18.79
C LEU A 606 -1.09 -26.30 17.69
N ALA A 607 -1.46 -27.46 17.13
CA ALA A 607 -2.55 -27.57 16.17
C ALA A 607 -3.92 -27.18 16.75
N HIS A 608 -4.10 -27.27 18.07
CA HIS A 608 -5.31 -26.82 18.77
C HIS A 608 -5.29 -25.35 19.16
N GLN A 609 -4.12 -24.75 19.40
CA GLN A 609 -3.99 -23.32 19.73
C GLN A 609 -4.13 -22.41 18.50
N SER A 610 -3.87 -22.92 17.31
CA SER A 610 -3.95 -22.18 16.05
C SER A 610 -5.36 -22.07 15.46
N ARG A 611 -6.40 -22.51 16.19
CA ARG A 611 -7.81 -22.30 15.84
C ARG A 611 -8.35 -21.03 16.50
#